data_92149ebdd49b2faeee7fae00d18c3cec
#
_entry.id   92149ebdd49b2faeee7fae00d18c3cec
#
_cell.length_a   1.000
_cell.length_b   1.000
_cell.length_c   1.000
_cell.angle_alpha   90.00
_cell.angle_beta   90.00
_cell.angle_gamma   90.00
#
_symmetry.space_group_name_H-M   'P 1'
#
loop_
_entity.id
_entity.type
_entity.pdbx_description
1 polymer ?
#
loop_
_entity_poly.entity_id
_entity_poly.type
_entity_poly.pdbx_seq_one_letter_code
_entity_poly.pdbx_strand_id
1 'polypeptide(L)'
;HTFGHAIERVESYRWRHGAAISVGMVYVAELARLGGKLTEADVQRHRDLLQQLGLPTRYPGDRWDQLLSTMQVDKKARGSVLRFVILNGLQNPVFWEGPDPALLHAAYGTVTA
;
A
#
# COMPACT_ATOMS: atom_id res chain seq x y z
N HIS A 1 7.14 -0.43 1.28
CA HIS A 1 7.52 0.47 0.16
C HIS A 1 7.12 -0.05 -1.22
N THR A 2 6.68 -1.31 -1.33
CA THR A 2 6.32 -1.90 -2.62
C THR A 2 5.28 -1.07 -3.37
N PHE A 3 4.19 -0.71 -2.70
CA PHE A 3 3.14 0.09 -3.32
C PHE A 3 3.57 1.55 -3.51
N GLY A 4 4.25 2.13 -2.53
CA GLY A 4 4.75 3.50 -2.62
C GLY A 4 5.74 3.68 -3.75
N HIS A 5 6.65 2.74 -3.95
CA HIS A 5 7.60 2.78 -5.07
C HIS A 5 6.88 2.65 -6.41
N ALA A 6 5.81 1.84 -6.47
CA ALA A 6 5.00 1.74 -7.69
C ALA A 6 4.34 3.09 -8.03
N ILE A 7 3.81 3.80 -7.03
CA ILE A 7 3.28 5.14 -7.23
C ILE A 7 4.35 6.08 -7.78
N GLU A 8 5.54 6.08 -7.18
CA GLU A 8 6.62 6.94 -7.64
C GLU A 8 6.93 6.72 -9.12
N ARG A 9 7.02 5.46 -9.54
CA ARG A 9 7.31 5.12 -10.93
C ARG A 9 6.18 5.50 -11.89
N VAL A 10 4.93 5.16 -11.53
CA VAL A 10 3.76 5.46 -12.36
C VAL A 10 3.59 6.97 -12.54
N GLU A 11 3.89 7.75 -11.52
CA GLU A 11 3.82 9.22 -11.56
C GLU A 11 5.10 9.86 -12.08
N SER A 12 6.04 9.07 -12.57
CA SER A 12 7.34 9.55 -13.09
C SER A 12 8.06 10.44 -12.09
N TYR A 13 8.00 10.08 -10.81
CA TYR A 13 8.63 10.78 -9.69
C TYR A 13 8.18 12.24 -9.52
N ARG A 14 7.01 12.60 -10.06
CA ARG A 14 6.40 13.92 -9.83
C ARG A 14 5.82 14.06 -8.43
N TRP A 15 5.43 12.96 -7.83
CA TRP A 15 5.00 12.93 -6.44
C TRP A 15 6.23 12.92 -5.54
N ARG A 16 6.16 13.67 -4.45
CA ARG A 16 7.22 13.62 -3.44
C ARG A 16 7.26 12.22 -2.82
N HIS A 17 8.45 11.78 -2.48
CA HIS A 17 8.66 10.47 -1.88
C HIS A 17 7.78 10.25 -0.64
N GLY A 18 7.76 11.23 0.28
CA GLY A 18 6.94 11.13 1.49
C GLY A 18 5.45 10.98 1.20
N ALA A 19 4.94 11.65 0.16
CA ALA A 19 3.55 11.54 -0.24
C ALA A 19 3.23 10.14 -0.77
N ALA A 20 4.09 9.58 -1.62
CA ALA A 20 3.93 8.23 -2.16
C ALA A 20 3.99 7.18 -1.05
N ILE A 21 4.93 7.32 -0.12
CA ILE A 21 5.08 6.40 1.01
C ILE A 21 3.88 6.49 1.95
N SER A 22 3.32 7.68 2.16
CA SER A 22 2.12 7.85 2.98
C SER A 22 0.95 7.03 2.44
N VAL A 23 0.65 7.14 1.14
CA VAL A 23 -0.39 6.34 0.51
C VAL A 23 -0.05 4.85 0.58
N GLY A 24 1.22 4.50 0.38
CA GLY A 24 1.69 3.13 0.51
C GLY A 24 1.45 2.55 1.89
N MET A 25 1.65 3.33 2.94
CA MET A 25 1.38 2.90 4.32
C MET A 25 -0.10 2.63 4.55
N VAL A 26 -0.98 3.49 4.03
CA VAL A 26 -2.43 3.26 4.13
C VAL A 26 -2.83 2.02 3.34
N TYR A 27 -2.28 1.84 2.14
CA TYR A 27 -2.55 0.67 1.32
C TYR A 27 -2.19 -0.63 2.07
N VAL A 28 -1.02 -0.69 2.66
CA VAL A 28 -0.54 -1.87 3.39
C VAL A 28 -1.40 -2.11 4.64
N ALA A 29 -1.82 -1.06 5.34
CA ALA A 29 -2.71 -1.19 6.49
C ALA A 29 -4.08 -1.74 6.07
N GLU A 30 -4.64 -1.24 4.97
CA GLU A 30 -5.90 -1.75 4.43
C GLU A 30 -5.78 -3.20 3.96
N LEU A 31 -4.68 -3.54 3.31
CA LEU A 31 -4.40 -4.91 2.90
C LEU A 31 -4.37 -5.85 4.12
N ALA A 32 -3.70 -5.43 5.18
CA ALA A 32 -3.64 -6.20 6.43
C ALA A 32 -5.03 -6.35 7.06
N ARG A 33 -5.86 -5.31 7.03
CA ARG A 33 -7.23 -5.38 7.53
C ARG A 33 -8.05 -6.40 6.74
N LEU A 34 -7.97 -6.36 5.43
CA LEU A 34 -8.69 -7.31 4.57
C LEU A 34 -8.22 -8.74 4.78
N GLY A 35 -6.96 -8.93 5.16
CA GLY A 35 -6.40 -10.22 5.52
C GLY A 35 -6.65 -10.64 6.97
N GLY A 36 -7.40 -9.85 7.74
CA GLY A 36 -7.74 -10.18 9.12
C GLY A 36 -6.61 -9.93 10.12
N LYS A 37 -5.60 -9.13 9.78
CA LYS A 37 -4.41 -8.90 10.62
C LYS A 37 -4.42 -7.56 11.36
N LEU A 38 -5.24 -6.61 10.93
CA LEU A 38 -5.48 -5.33 11.61
C LEU A 38 -6.98 -5.08 11.70
N THR A 39 -7.38 -4.27 12.66
CA THR A 39 -8.77 -3.82 12.80
C THR A 39 -9.01 -2.55 12.01
N GLU A 40 -10.29 -2.23 11.75
CA GLU A 40 -10.67 -0.96 11.15
C GLU A 40 -10.19 0.23 11.97
N ALA A 41 -10.25 0.13 13.29
CA ALA A 41 -9.79 1.18 14.18
C ALA A 41 -8.29 1.44 14.00
N ASP A 42 -7.49 0.38 13.84
CA ASP A 42 -6.05 0.50 13.61
C ASP A 42 -5.75 1.21 12.29
N VAL A 43 -6.48 0.86 11.22
CA VAL A 43 -6.34 1.51 9.92
C VAL A 43 -6.72 3.00 10.02
N GLN A 44 -7.82 3.30 10.71
CA GLN A 44 -8.24 4.69 10.86
C GLN A 44 -7.20 5.52 11.63
N ARG A 45 -6.53 4.93 12.62
CA ARG A 45 -5.43 5.59 13.32
C ARG A 45 -4.27 5.94 12.39
N HIS A 46 -3.93 5.04 11.46
CA HIS A 46 -2.92 5.35 10.44
C HIS A 46 -3.33 6.54 9.58
N ARG A 47 -4.58 6.53 9.09
CA ARG A 47 -5.09 7.63 8.27
C ARG A 47 -5.08 8.95 9.01
N ASP A 48 -5.59 8.95 10.24
CA ASP A 48 -5.69 10.17 11.05
C ASP A 48 -4.31 10.77 11.30
N LEU A 49 -3.33 9.94 11.65
CA LEU A 49 -1.98 10.40 11.92
C LEU A 49 -1.34 11.02 10.67
N LEU A 50 -1.46 10.35 9.53
CA LEU A 50 -0.90 10.85 8.28
C LEU A 50 -1.58 12.16 7.84
N GLN A 51 -2.89 12.26 8.02
CA GLN A 51 -3.63 13.47 7.71
C GLN A 51 -3.23 14.64 8.63
N GLN A 52 -2.99 14.37 9.90
CA GLN A 52 -2.48 15.38 10.83
C GLN A 52 -1.12 15.91 10.41
N LEU A 53 -0.30 15.08 9.78
CA LEU A 53 1.00 15.49 9.25
C LEU A 53 0.90 16.20 7.89
N GLY A 54 -0.31 16.37 7.36
CA GLY A 54 -0.52 17.00 6.06
C GLY A 54 -0.18 16.11 4.87
N LEU A 55 -0.11 14.79 5.08
CA LEU A 55 0.24 13.84 4.04
C LEU A 55 -1.01 13.25 3.38
N PRO A 56 -0.94 12.91 2.08
CA PRO A 56 -2.09 12.31 1.39
C PRO A 56 -2.33 10.88 1.86
N THR A 57 -3.60 10.49 1.87
CA THR A 57 -4.03 9.13 2.21
C THR A 57 -4.87 8.51 1.09
N ARG A 58 -4.97 9.19 -0.06
CA ARG A 58 -5.75 8.73 -1.20
C ARG A 58 -4.99 8.92 -2.50
N TYR A 59 -5.36 8.13 -3.50
CA TYR A 59 -4.70 8.09 -4.79
C TYR A 59 -5.76 7.92 -5.90
N PRO A 60 -5.50 8.40 -7.14
CA PRO A 60 -6.45 8.22 -8.25
C PRO A 60 -6.83 6.76 -8.50
N GLY A 61 -8.12 6.51 -8.78
CA GLY A 61 -8.67 5.16 -8.90
C GLY A 61 -8.51 4.50 -10.26
N ASP A 62 -7.86 5.14 -11.22
CA ASP A 62 -7.72 4.67 -12.58
C ASP A 62 -6.30 4.20 -12.95
N ARG A 63 -5.48 3.88 -11.94
CA ARG A 63 -4.06 3.55 -12.12
C ARG A 63 -3.72 2.10 -11.75
N TRP A 64 -4.71 1.27 -11.44
CA TRP A 64 -4.44 -0.06 -10.90
C TRP A 64 -3.58 -0.92 -11.83
N ASP A 65 -3.91 -0.94 -13.12
CA ASP A 65 -3.16 -1.80 -14.06
C ASP A 65 -1.69 -1.41 -14.13
N GLN A 66 -1.41 -0.12 -14.15
CA GLN A 66 -0.03 0.39 -14.18
C GLN A 66 0.70 0.09 -12.86
N LEU A 67 0.02 0.26 -11.72
CA LEU A 67 0.60 -0.03 -10.41
C LEU A 67 0.90 -1.53 -10.27
N LEU A 68 -0.05 -2.36 -10.63
CA LEU A 68 0.13 -3.82 -10.55
C LEU A 68 1.27 -4.27 -11.46
N SER A 69 1.32 -3.79 -12.69
CA SER A 69 2.39 -4.12 -13.63
C SER A 69 3.76 -3.70 -13.08
N THR A 70 3.84 -2.51 -12.49
CA THR A 70 5.09 -2.01 -11.90
C THR A 70 5.54 -2.87 -10.71
N MET A 71 4.60 -3.26 -9.84
CA MET A 71 4.91 -4.15 -8.71
C MET A 71 5.38 -5.52 -9.21
N GLN A 72 4.80 -6.05 -10.28
CA GLN A 72 5.18 -7.33 -10.84
C GLN A 72 6.57 -7.29 -11.48
N VAL A 73 6.95 -6.19 -12.11
CA VAL A 73 8.30 -6.00 -12.63
C VAL A 73 9.30 -5.99 -11.47
N ASP A 74 9.01 -5.28 -10.40
CA ASP A 74 9.85 -5.25 -9.20
C ASP A 74 9.96 -6.63 -8.56
N LYS A 75 8.87 -7.38 -8.52
CA LYS A 75 8.83 -8.76 -8.05
C LYS A 75 9.83 -9.64 -8.82
N LYS A 76 9.86 -9.53 -10.15
CA LYS A 76 10.80 -10.31 -10.98
C LYS A 76 12.25 -9.95 -10.71
N ALA A 77 12.52 -8.69 -10.38
CA ALA A 77 13.87 -8.22 -10.07
C ALA A 77 14.35 -8.71 -8.70
N ARG A 78 13.42 -8.95 -7.76
CA ARG A 78 13.73 -9.30 -6.36
C ARG A 78 13.37 -10.73 -5.98
N GLY A 79 12.92 -11.54 -6.91
CA GLY A 79 12.46 -12.90 -6.66
C GLY A 79 11.09 -13.12 -7.30
N SER A 80 10.42 -14.20 -6.94
CA SER A 80 9.20 -14.64 -7.61
C SER A 80 7.90 -14.30 -6.88
N VAL A 81 7.96 -13.62 -5.73
CA VAL A 81 6.79 -13.37 -4.87
C VAL A 81 6.73 -11.92 -4.45
N LEU A 82 5.53 -11.31 -4.53
CA LEU A 82 5.30 -9.98 -3.97
C LEU A 82 5.36 -10.05 -2.45
N ARG A 83 6.11 -9.14 -1.85
CA ARG A 83 6.28 -9.05 -0.40
C ARG A 83 5.80 -7.72 0.11
N PHE A 84 5.09 -7.79 1.24
CA PHE A 84 4.66 -6.60 1.97
C PHE A 84 5.09 -6.75 3.42
N VAL A 85 5.53 -5.66 4.02
CA VAL A 85 5.68 -5.61 5.47
C VAL A 85 4.38 -5.04 6.01
N ILE A 86 3.66 -5.84 6.76
CA ILE A 86 2.37 -5.47 7.35
C ILE A 86 2.46 -5.54 8.87
N LEU A 87 1.49 -4.94 9.53
CA LEU A 87 1.35 -5.10 10.98
C LEU A 87 0.31 -6.18 11.26
N ASN A 88 0.68 -7.13 12.11
CA ASN A 88 -0.23 -8.10 12.70
C ASN A 88 -0.49 -7.64 14.14
N GLY A 89 -1.40 -6.67 14.29
CA GLY A 89 -1.47 -5.83 15.46
C GLY A 89 -0.50 -4.65 15.36
N LEU A 90 -0.75 -3.56 16.09
CA LEU A 90 -0.03 -2.30 15.89
C LEU A 90 1.49 -2.35 16.11
N GLN A 91 1.99 -3.30 16.86
CA GLN A 91 3.40 -3.35 17.24
C GLN A 91 4.11 -4.63 16.77
N ASN A 92 3.52 -5.34 15.82
CA ASN A 92 4.07 -6.61 15.36
C ASN A 92 4.22 -6.66 13.85
N PRO A 93 5.30 -6.07 13.31
CA PRO A 93 5.55 -6.12 11.86
C PRO A 93 5.88 -7.54 11.42
N VAL A 94 5.29 -7.96 10.31
CA VAL A 94 5.55 -9.28 9.70
C VAL A 94 5.64 -9.13 8.19
N PHE A 95 6.37 -10.05 7.54
CA PHE A 95 6.34 -10.16 6.09
C PHE A 95 5.12 -10.95 5.66
N TRP A 96 4.45 -10.48 4.60
CA TRP A 96 3.37 -11.20 3.95
C TRP A 96 3.72 -11.39 2.50
N GLU A 97 4.01 -12.63 2.12
CA GLU A 97 4.40 -13.00 0.76
C GLU A 97 3.19 -13.52 -0.01
N GLY A 98 3.06 -13.05 -1.25
CA GLY A 98 2.05 -13.56 -2.18
C GLY A 98 0.60 -13.40 -1.72
N PRO A 99 0.15 -12.21 -1.23
CA PRO A 99 -1.26 -12.04 -0.93
C PRO A 99 -2.11 -12.32 -2.17
N ASP A 100 -3.34 -12.81 -1.94
CA ASP A 100 -4.30 -13.06 -3.02
C ASP A 100 -4.46 -11.80 -3.88
N PRO A 101 -4.37 -11.90 -5.22
CA PRO A 101 -4.58 -10.75 -6.10
C PRO A 101 -5.90 -10.03 -5.88
N ALA A 102 -6.96 -10.75 -5.48
CA ALA A 102 -8.24 -10.12 -5.15
C ALA A 102 -8.13 -9.20 -3.94
N LEU A 103 -7.33 -9.55 -2.93
CA LEU A 103 -7.07 -8.67 -1.79
C LEU A 103 -6.26 -7.45 -2.19
N LEU A 104 -5.28 -7.62 -3.06
CA LEU A 104 -4.48 -6.50 -3.56
C LEU A 104 -5.35 -5.46 -4.26
N HIS A 105 -6.26 -5.92 -5.11
CA HIS A 105 -7.18 -5.03 -5.82
C HIS A 105 -8.19 -4.38 -4.87
N ALA A 106 -8.74 -5.16 -3.93
CA ALA A 106 -9.68 -4.63 -2.93
C ALA A 106 -9.02 -3.55 -2.06
N ALA A 107 -7.78 -3.75 -1.64
CA ALA A 107 -7.04 -2.76 -0.88
C ALA A 107 -6.84 -1.47 -1.68
N TYR A 108 -6.58 -1.57 -2.97
CA TYR A 108 -6.48 -0.39 -3.84
C TYR A 108 -7.80 0.41 -3.83
N GLY A 109 -8.94 -0.29 -3.91
CA GLY A 109 -10.23 0.37 -3.88
C GLY A 109 -10.47 1.20 -2.61
N THR A 110 -9.89 0.80 -1.49
CA THR A 110 -10.04 1.53 -0.22
C THR A 110 -9.20 2.81 -0.13
N VAL A 111 -8.15 2.94 -0.96
CA VAL A 111 -7.27 4.13 -0.96
C VAL A 111 -7.55 5.05 -2.14
N THR A 112 -8.51 4.74 -2.99
CA THR A 112 -8.85 5.60 -4.12
C THR A 112 -9.69 6.80 -3.68
N ALA A 113 -9.52 7.87 -4.40
CA ALA A 113 -10.24 9.12 -4.14
C ALA A 113 -11.70 9.03 -4.62
#